data_23a1371b173c8a463454eb375dcef1a2
#
_entry.id   23a1371b173c8a463454eb375dcef1a2
#
_cell.length_a   1.000
_cell.length_b   1.000
_cell.length_c   1.000
_cell.angle_alpha   90.00
_cell.angle_beta   90.00
_cell.angle_gamma   90.00
#
_symmetry.space_group_name_H-M   'P 1'
#
loop_
_entity.id
_entity.type
_entity.pdbx_description
1 polymer ?
#
loop_
_entity_poly.entity_id
_entity_poly.type
_entity_poly.pdbx_seq_one_letter_code
_entity_poly.pdbx_strand_id
1 'polypeptide(L)'
;MNKVFHFDAPREKYHCDAAIVWCFDNRFELGFRKFLKRIGVANSDPIKIAGGAKCLASPELETEREFVLEQIRKSMRLHGARRVILMLHSDCGAYGGLDGAFGGDATAERVHHHEELRRAAENLARAIPGVEVTAYFVDFEGVWEADLAPAP
;
A
#
# COMPACT_ATOMS: atom_id res chain seq x y z
N MET A 1 -8.74 -26.45 -22.18
CA MET A 1 -8.06 -25.15 -22.04
C MET A 1 -6.96 -25.04 -23.09
N ASN A 2 -6.84 -23.90 -23.78
CA ASN A 2 -5.79 -23.66 -24.77
C ASN A 2 -4.69 -22.79 -24.15
N LYS A 3 -3.41 -23.15 -24.35
CA LYS A 3 -2.27 -22.36 -23.90
C LYS A 3 -2.11 -21.13 -24.82
N VAL A 4 -2.27 -19.93 -24.28
CA VAL A 4 -2.19 -18.66 -25.03
C VAL A 4 -0.85 -17.96 -24.92
N PHE A 5 -0.05 -18.27 -23.91
CA PHE A 5 1.27 -17.70 -23.68
C PHE A 5 2.17 -18.71 -22.95
N HIS A 6 3.46 -18.74 -23.31
CA HIS A 6 4.45 -19.58 -22.65
C HIS A 6 5.47 -18.72 -21.92
N PHE A 7 5.74 -19.08 -20.68
CA PHE A 7 6.88 -18.61 -19.90
C PHE A 7 7.29 -19.66 -18.88
N ASP A 8 8.52 -19.59 -18.40
CA ASP A 8 9.02 -20.42 -17.33
C ASP A 8 9.06 -19.61 -16.04
N ALA A 9 8.56 -20.20 -14.96
CA ALA A 9 8.61 -19.63 -13.62
C ALA A 9 9.26 -20.64 -12.66
N PRO A 10 10.00 -20.17 -11.64
CA PRO A 10 10.48 -21.02 -10.57
C PRO A 10 9.32 -21.76 -9.91
N ARG A 11 9.52 -23.02 -9.55
CA ARG A 11 8.53 -23.84 -8.83
C ARG A 11 8.71 -23.79 -7.31
N GLU A 12 9.84 -23.31 -6.87
CA GLU A 12 10.20 -23.16 -5.48
C GLU A 12 9.33 -22.08 -4.82
N LYS A 13 8.97 -22.31 -3.57
CA LYS A 13 8.29 -21.29 -2.76
C LYS A 13 9.25 -20.14 -2.49
N TYR A 14 8.74 -18.90 -2.57
CA TYR A 14 9.51 -17.73 -2.21
C TYR A 14 9.21 -17.28 -0.77
N HIS A 15 10.15 -16.56 -0.18
CA HIS A 15 9.94 -15.79 1.03
C HIS A 15 9.57 -14.35 0.65
N CYS A 16 8.52 -13.81 1.26
CA CYS A 16 8.06 -12.45 0.97
C CYS A 16 8.82 -11.43 1.83
N ASP A 17 9.42 -10.43 1.18
CA ASP A 17 10.12 -9.33 1.85
C ASP A 17 9.13 -8.35 2.48
N ALA A 18 7.98 -8.13 1.84
CA ALA A 18 6.92 -7.27 2.34
C ALA A 18 5.56 -7.57 1.70
N ALA A 19 4.49 -7.56 2.49
CA ALA A 19 3.14 -7.36 1.99
C ALA A 19 2.95 -5.86 1.71
N ILE A 20 2.30 -5.51 0.61
CA ILE A 20 2.20 -4.10 0.18
C ILE A 20 0.75 -3.75 -0.07
N VAL A 21 0.20 -2.81 0.69
CA VAL A 21 -1.15 -2.27 0.47
C VAL A 21 -1.04 -1.03 -0.41
N TRP A 22 -1.50 -1.14 -1.66
CA TRP A 22 -1.30 -0.16 -2.71
C TRP A 22 -2.54 0.03 -3.57
N CYS A 23 -2.71 1.22 -4.13
CA CYS A 23 -3.76 1.48 -5.11
C CYS A 23 -3.48 0.77 -6.44
N PHE A 24 -4.54 0.40 -7.15
CA PHE A 24 -4.43 -0.19 -8.48
C PHE A 24 -4.26 0.84 -9.60
N ASP A 25 -4.11 2.14 -9.28
CA ASP A 25 -3.93 3.19 -10.28
C ASP A 25 -2.71 2.93 -11.15
N ASN A 26 -2.95 2.69 -12.44
CA ASN A 26 -1.91 2.27 -13.37
C ASN A 26 -0.92 3.39 -13.73
N ARG A 27 -1.25 4.66 -13.47
CA ARG A 27 -0.35 5.80 -13.70
C ARG A 27 0.97 5.64 -12.95
N PHE A 28 0.94 5.00 -11.79
CA PHE A 28 2.08 4.83 -10.90
C PHE A 28 2.75 3.43 -10.98
N GLU A 29 2.25 2.51 -11.80
CA GLU A 29 2.72 1.11 -11.82
C GLU A 29 4.22 0.97 -12.11
N LEU A 30 4.73 1.72 -13.08
CA LEU A 30 6.16 1.67 -13.40
C LEU A 30 7.03 2.27 -12.29
N GLY A 31 6.58 3.38 -11.70
CA GLY A 31 7.23 4.04 -10.55
C GLY A 31 7.27 3.11 -9.34
N PHE A 32 6.15 2.48 -9.04
CA PHE A 32 6.00 1.50 -7.97
C PHE A 32 7.02 0.35 -8.09
N ARG A 33 7.13 -0.29 -9.25
CA ARG A 33 8.09 -1.39 -9.46
C ARG A 33 9.54 -0.95 -9.33
N LYS A 34 9.89 0.24 -9.86
CA LYS A 34 11.24 0.81 -9.72
C LYS A 34 11.56 1.14 -8.26
N PHE A 35 10.59 1.70 -7.54
CA PHE A 35 10.72 2.02 -6.12
C PHE A 35 10.99 0.78 -5.29
N LEU A 36 10.20 -0.29 -5.43
CA LEU A 36 10.41 -1.54 -4.70
C LEU A 36 11.81 -2.08 -4.90
N LYS A 37 12.28 -2.11 -6.14
CA LYS A 37 13.66 -2.51 -6.45
C LYS A 37 14.69 -1.62 -5.76
N ARG A 38 14.45 -0.30 -5.71
CA ARG A 38 15.35 0.68 -5.08
C ARG A 38 15.49 0.45 -3.57
N ILE A 39 14.41 0.07 -2.88
CA ILE A 39 14.41 -0.20 -1.44
C ILE A 39 14.70 -1.67 -1.09
N GLY A 40 15.15 -2.48 -2.07
CA GLY A 40 15.56 -3.86 -1.85
C GLY A 40 14.43 -4.87 -1.67
N VAL A 41 13.20 -4.53 -2.05
CA VAL A 41 12.06 -5.45 -2.04
C VAL A 41 12.04 -6.22 -3.36
N ALA A 42 12.55 -7.44 -3.35
CA ALA A 42 12.60 -8.32 -4.52
C ALA A 42 11.33 -9.16 -4.66
N ASN A 43 10.86 -9.73 -3.56
CA ASN A 43 9.66 -10.55 -3.49
C ASN A 43 8.61 -9.87 -2.64
N SER A 44 7.45 -9.58 -3.20
CA SER A 44 6.38 -8.92 -2.48
C SER A 44 5.02 -9.54 -2.77
N ASP A 45 4.12 -9.44 -1.79
CA ASP A 45 2.70 -9.75 -1.95
C ASP A 45 1.91 -8.45 -2.07
N PRO A 46 1.66 -7.96 -3.30
CA PRO A 46 0.92 -6.72 -3.50
C PRO A 46 -0.59 -6.94 -3.32
N ILE A 47 -1.19 -6.20 -2.39
CA ILE A 47 -2.63 -6.12 -2.15
C ILE A 47 -3.10 -4.82 -2.81
N LYS A 48 -3.52 -4.92 -4.08
CA LYS A 48 -3.92 -3.77 -4.90
C LYS A 48 -5.42 -3.58 -4.87
N ILE A 49 -5.83 -2.46 -4.30
CA ILE A 49 -7.25 -2.08 -4.16
C ILE A 49 -7.43 -0.58 -4.41
N ALA A 50 -8.66 -0.13 -4.66
CA ALA A 50 -8.94 1.31 -4.75
C ALA A 50 -8.51 2.03 -3.47
N GLY A 51 -7.79 3.13 -3.60
CA GLY A 51 -7.32 3.92 -2.47
C GLY A 51 -6.18 3.31 -1.64
N GLY A 52 -5.72 2.09 -1.95
CA GLY A 52 -4.59 1.50 -1.23
C GLY A 52 -4.81 1.45 0.29
N ALA A 53 -3.93 2.12 1.07
CA ALA A 53 -3.99 2.14 2.53
C ALA A 53 -5.25 2.83 3.13
N LYS A 54 -6.10 3.48 2.31
CA LYS A 54 -7.39 4.05 2.74
C LYS A 54 -8.24 3.02 3.49
N CYS A 55 -8.28 1.79 3.01
CA CYS A 55 -9.07 0.71 3.63
C CYS A 55 -8.68 0.43 5.09
N LEU A 56 -7.43 0.68 5.48
CA LEU A 56 -6.97 0.54 6.85
C LEU A 56 -7.20 1.82 7.67
N ALA A 57 -7.13 3.00 7.05
CA ALA A 57 -7.31 4.31 7.69
C ALA A 57 -8.77 4.67 7.90
N SER A 58 -9.50 4.81 6.79
CA SER A 58 -10.87 5.34 6.70
C SER A 58 -11.68 4.58 5.65
N PRO A 59 -11.95 3.28 5.84
CA PRO A 59 -12.73 2.50 4.90
C PRO A 59 -14.17 3.03 4.79
N GLU A 60 -14.81 2.81 3.67
CA GLU A 60 -16.25 3.08 3.52
C GLU A 60 -17.07 2.05 4.30
N LEU A 61 -16.62 0.80 4.28
CA LEU A 61 -17.20 -0.30 5.04
C LEU A 61 -16.11 -1.00 5.85
N GLU A 62 -16.39 -1.34 7.10
CA GLU A 62 -15.43 -2.04 7.97
C GLU A 62 -14.98 -3.40 7.41
N THR A 63 -15.83 -4.03 6.60
CA THR A 63 -15.49 -5.27 5.89
C THR A 63 -14.32 -5.12 4.92
N GLU A 64 -14.08 -3.91 4.40
CA GLU A 64 -12.91 -3.62 3.54
C GLU A 64 -11.61 -3.73 4.34
N ARG A 65 -11.60 -3.14 5.55
CA ARG A 65 -10.46 -3.24 6.47
C ARG A 65 -10.19 -4.68 6.86
N GLU A 66 -11.22 -5.40 7.27
CA GLU A 66 -11.11 -6.80 7.67
C GLU A 66 -10.58 -7.68 6.53
N PHE A 67 -11.08 -7.46 5.31
CA PHE A 67 -10.59 -8.19 4.13
C PHE A 67 -9.09 -7.97 3.91
N VAL A 68 -8.62 -6.73 3.96
CA VAL A 68 -7.20 -6.42 3.74
C VAL A 68 -6.33 -6.96 4.88
N LEU A 69 -6.75 -6.83 6.13
CA LEU A 69 -6.06 -7.43 7.27
C LEU A 69 -5.90 -8.94 7.10
N GLU A 70 -6.93 -9.63 6.60
CA GLU A 70 -6.84 -11.08 6.34
C GLU A 70 -5.88 -11.40 5.19
N GLN A 71 -5.78 -10.57 4.13
CA GLN A 71 -4.77 -10.77 3.08
C GLN A 71 -3.34 -10.59 3.64
N ILE A 72 -3.12 -9.59 4.51
CA ILE A 72 -1.84 -9.41 5.19
C ILE A 72 -1.49 -10.63 6.05
N ARG A 73 -2.43 -11.13 6.86
CA ARG A 73 -2.23 -12.35 7.66
C ARG A 73 -1.92 -13.59 6.79
N LYS A 74 -2.55 -13.70 5.62
CA LYS A 74 -2.24 -14.77 4.64
C LYS A 74 -0.83 -14.65 4.10
N SER A 75 -0.37 -13.46 3.71
CA SER A 75 1.01 -13.22 3.29
C SER A 75 2.01 -13.64 4.40
N MET A 76 1.75 -13.25 5.63
CA MET A 76 2.57 -13.64 6.78
C MET A 76 2.62 -15.15 6.97
N ARG A 77 1.46 -15.83 6.90
CA ARG A 77 1.36 -17.28 7.12
C ARG A 77 1.92 -18.10 5.95
N LEU A 78 1.67 -17.70 4.72
CA LEU A 78 2.01 -18.47 3.52
C LEU A 78 3.43 -18.19 3.03
N HIS A 79 3.88 -16.94 3.11
CA HIS A 79 5.14 -16.50 2.53
C HIS A 79 6.10 -15.89 3.55
N GLY A 80 5.74 -15.86 4.83
CA GLY A 80 6.61 -15.41 5.91
C GLY A 80 6.85 -13.90 5.96
N ALA A 81 5.98 -13.08 5.35
CA ALA A 81 6.10 -11.63 5.41
C ALA A 81 6.11 -11.16 6.88
N ARG A 82 7.02 -10.25 7.23
CA ARG A 82 7.08 -9.61 8.56
C ARG A 82 6.90 -8.11 8.49
N ARG A 83 7.05 -7.55 7.30
CA ARG A 83 6.94 -6.13 7.00
C ARG A 83 5.70 -5.87 6.15
N VAL A 84 5.03 -4.77 6.44
CA VAL A 84 3.93 -4.24 5.62
C VAL A 84 4.30 -2.84 5.14
N ILE A 85 4.16 -2.61 3.85
CA ILE A 85 4.34 -1.31 3.24
C ILE A 85 2.95 -0.75 2.93
N LEU A 86 2.64 0.41 3.49
CA LEU A 86 1.40 1.15 3.26
C LEU A 86 1.65 2.27 2.25
N MET A 87 0.82 2.39 1.23
CA MET A 87 1.03 3.40 0.21
C MET A 87 -0.27 4.11 -0.17
N LEU A 88 -0.16 5.42 -0.32
CA LEU A 88 -1.17 6.31 -0.90
C LEU A 88 -0.56 7.11 -2.05
N HIS A 89 -1.38 7.70 -2.91
CA HIS A 89 -0.88 8.52 -4.01
C HIS A 89 -1.74 9.76 -4.24
N SER A 90 -1.11 10.77 -4.84
CA SER A 90 -1.78 12.01 -5.25
C SER A 90 -2.86 11.75 -6.29
N ASP A 91 -3.88 12.58 -6.28
CA ASP A 91 -5.01 12.55 -7.20
C ASP A 91 -5.73 11.18 -7.22
N CYS A 92 -5.89 10.58 -6.05
CA CYS A 92 -6.55 9.28 -5.91
C CYS A 92 -8.07 9.44 -5.99
N GLY A 93 -8.70 8.76 -6.97
CA GLY A 93 -10.15 8.79 -7.13
C GLY A 93 -10.94 8.27 -5.92
N ALA A 94 -10.36 7.35 -5.14
CA ALA A 94 -10.99 6.84 -3.90
C ALA A 94 -11.09 7.90 -2.79
N TYR A 95 -10.33 8.99 -2.91
CA TYR A 95 -10.41 10.18 -2.03
C TYR A 95 -11.12 11.36 -2.69
N GLY A 96 -11.65 11.18 -3.91
CA GLY A 96 -12.33 12.23 -4.67
C GLY A 96 -11.44 13.02 -5.62
N GLY A 97 -10.15 12.65 -5.72
CA GLY A 97 -9.16 13.31 -6.57
C GLY A 97 -8.68 14.67 -6.05
N LEU A 98 -7.59 15.17 -6.63
CA LEU A 98 -6.97 16.42 -6.21
C LEU A 98 -7.92 17.63 -6.36
N ASP A 99 -8.55 17.75 -7.52
CA ASP A 99 -9.45 18.89 -7.78
C ASP A 99 -10.76 18.79 -6.99
N GLY A 100 -11.34 17.58 -6.91
CA GLY A 100 -12.64 17.38 -6.29
C GLY A 100 -12.61 17.49 -4.77
N ALA A 101 -11.67 16.82 -4.11
CA ALA A 101 -11.60 16.78 -2.65
C ALA A 101 -10.74 17.90 -2.04
N PHE A 102 -9.74 18.38 -2.78
CA PHE A 102 -8.74 19.31 -2.24
C PHE A 102 -8.70 20.66 -3.00
N GLY A 103 -9.59 20.88 -3.97
CA GLY A 103 -9.65 22.13 -4.75
C GLY A 103 -8.37 22.45 -5.51
N GLY A 104 -7.60 21.45 -5.91
CA GLY A 104 -6.30 21.59 -6.56
C GLY A 104 -5.13 21.87 -5.61
N ASP A 105 -5.34 21.90 -4.29
CA ASP A 105 -4.29 22.14 -3.31
C ASP A 105 -3.51 20.85 -2.99
N ALA A 106 -2.37 20.69 -3.68
CA ALA A 106 -1.47 19.55 -3.48
C ALA A 106 -0.85 19.49 -2.07
N THR A 107 -0.73 20.63 -1.38
CA THR A 107 -0.23 20.66 -0.01
C THR A 107 -1.27 20.12 0.96
N ALA A 108 -2.52 20.55 0.82
CA ALA A 108 -3.63 20.03 1.63
C ALA A 108 -3.83 18.53 1.40
N GLU A 109 -3.75 18.08 0.14
CA GLU A 109 -3.79 16.65 -0.19
C GLU A 109 -2.68 15.85 0.50
N ARG A 110 -1.44 16.34 0.43
CA ARG A 110 -0.27 15.68 1.04
C ARG A 110 -0.41 15.58 2.56
N VAL A 111 -0.84 16.65 3.22
CA VAL A 111 -1.10 16.65 4.68
C VAL A 111 -2.17 15.63 5.04
N HIS A 112 -3.29 15.62 4.30
CA HIS A 112 -4.36 14.67 4.53
C HIS A 112 -3.88 13.21 4.37
N HIS A 113 -3.15 12.91 3.31
CA HIS A 113 -2.67 11.55 3.04
C HIS A 113 -1.61 11.11 4.06
N HIS A 114 -0.80 12.02 4.58
CA HIS A 114 0.13 11.72 5.67
C HIS A 114 -0.63 11.27 6.94
N GLU A 115 -1.69 11.98 7.32
CA GLU A 115 -2.54 11.62 8.46
C GLU A 115 -3.26 10.27 8.23
N GLU A 116 -3.71 10.01 7.01
CA GLU A 116 -4.32 8.73 6.65
C GLU A 116 -3.31 7.58 6.74
N LEU A 117 -2.06 7.77 6.28
CA LEU A 117 -1.00 6.75 6.41
C LEU A 117 -0.68 6.47 7.88
N ARG A 118 -0.60 7.50 8.72
CA ARG A 118 -0.38 7.34 10.16
C ARG A 118 -1.52 6.56 10.82
N ARG A 119 -2.77 6.91 10.52
CA ARG A 119 -3.96 6.20 11.02
C ARG A 119 -4.00 4.75 10.54
N ALA A 120 -3.68 4.49 9.27
CA ALA A 120 -3.59 3.15 8.73
C ALA A 120 -2.54 2.30 9.45
N ALA A 121 -1.38 2.87 9.73
CA ALA A 121 -0.30 2.20 10.45
C ALA A 121 -0.69 1.88 11.91
N GLU A 122 -1.34 2.82 12.61
CA GLU A 122 -1.85 2.61 13.97
C GLU A 122 -2.89 1.47 14.02
N ASN A 123 -3.85 1.48 13.10
CA ASN A 123 -4.88 0.46 13.01
C ASN A 123 -4.28 -0.91 12.69
N LEU A 124 -3.32 -0.96 11.77
CA LEU A 124 -2.60 -2.18 11.43
C LEU A 124 -1.80 -2.73 12.62
N ALA A 125 -1.02 -1.88 13.29
CA ALA A 125 -0.23 -2.29 14.47
C ALA A 125 -1.11 -2.80 15.62
N ARG A 126 -2.30 -2.23 15.77
CA ARG A 126 -3.29 -2.71 16.75
C ARG A 126 -3.88 -4.06 16.36
N ALA A 127 -4.15 -4.27 15.07
CA ALA A 127 -4.76 -5.51 14.57
C ALA A 127 -3.76 -6.67 14.43
N ILE A 128 -2.47 -6.36 14.21
CA ILE A 128 -1.38 -7.31 14.04
C ILE A 128 -0.17 -6.84 14.88
N PRO A 129 -0.15 -7.12 16.18
CA PRO A 129 0.94 -6.70 17.05
C PRO A 129 2.30 -7.24 16.59
N GLY A 130 3.33 -6.39 16.62
CA GLY A 130 4.69 -6.75 16.25
C GLY A 130 4.98 -6.73 14.73
N VAL A 131 4.02 -6.33 13.90
CA VAL A 131 4.27 -6.14 12.46
C VAL A 131 5.16 -4.91 12.25
N GLU A 132 6.17 -5.04 11.39
CA GLU A 132 6.97 -3.90 10.94
C GLU A 132 6.19 -3.12 9.87
N VAL A 133 6.00 -1.82 10.09
CA VAL A 133 5.23 -0.97 9.17
C VAL A 133 6.10 0.16 8.66
N THR A 134 6.09 0.35 7.34
CA THR A 134 6.61 1.56 6.69
C THR A 134 5.53 2.13 5.78
N ALA A 135 5.53 3.45 5.57
CA ALA A 135 4.50 4.10 4.79
C ALA A 135 5.08 5.12 3.81
N TYR A 136 4.47 5.22 2.63
CA TYR A 136 4.93 6.10 1.57
C TYR A 136 3.75 6.80 0.88
N PHE A 137 3.95 8.07 0.59
CA PHE A 137 3.11 8.84 -0.31
C PHE A 137 3.78 8.93 -1.69
N VAL A 138 3.01 8.78 -2.75
CA VAL A 138 3.50 8.83 -4.13
C VAL A 138 2.82 9.96 -4.87
N ASP A 139 3.58 10.87 -5.44
CA ASP A 139 3.07 11.87 -6.36
C ASP A 139 3.67 11.72 -7.76
N PHE A 140 3.41 12.64 -8.65
CA PHE A 140 3.90 12.59 -10.02
C PHE A 140 5.41 12.87 -10.16
N GLU A 141 6.07 13.28 -9.07
CA GLU A 141 7.50 13.58 -9.04
C GLU A 141 8.31 12.47 -8.35
N GLY A 142 7.70 11.71 -7.41
CA GLY A 142 8.43 10.69 -6.68
C GLY A 142 7.67 9.96 -5.59
N VAL A 143 8.45 9.30 -4.74
CA VAL A 143 7.97 8.57 -3.56
C VAL A 143 8.57 9.21 -2.31
N TRP A 144 7.72 9.52 -1.36
CA TRP A 144 8.04 10.22 -0.12
C TRP A 144 7.74 9.32 1.07
N GLU A 145 8.71 9.12 1.94
CA GLU A 145 8.49 8.37 3.17
C GLU A 145 7.66 9.20 4.16
N ALA A 146 6.62 8.58 4.71
CA ALA A 146 5.79 9.21 5.72
C ALA A 146 6.36 8.94 7.12
N ASP A 147 6.48 9.99 7.93
CA ASP A 147 6.80 9.86 9.35
C ASP A 147 5.56 9.32 10.08
N LEU A 148 5.72 8.16 10.70
CA LEU A 148 4.66 7.50 11.45
C LEU A 148 4.69 7.83 12.96
N ALA A 149 5.63 8.65 13.41
CA ALA A 149 5.66 9.12 14.79
C ALA A 149 4.38 9.91 15.11
N PRO A 150 3.84 9.78 16.33
CA PRO A 150 2.72 10.63 16.74
C PRO A 150 3.13 12.10 16.68
N ALA A 151 2.22 12.95 16.21
CA ALA A 151 2.44 14.39 16.25
C ALA A 151 2.71 14.85 17.70
N PRO A 152 3.66 15.77 17.93
CA PRO A 152 4.01 16.26 19.25
C PRO A 152 2.86 16.95 19.95
#